data_a7c6936b927a79ec4ca496688225ad54
#
_entry.id   a7c6936b927a79ec4ca496688225ad54
#
_cell.length_a   1.000
_cell.length_b   1.000
_cell.length_c   1.000
_cell.angle_alpha   90.00
_cell.angle_beta   90.00
_cell.angle_gamma   90.00
#
_symmetry.space_group_name_H-M   'P 1'
#
loop_
_entity.id
_entity.type
_entity.pdbx_description
1 polymer ?
#
loop_
_entity_poly.entity_id
_entity_poly.type
_entity_poly.pdbx_seq_one_letter_code
_entity_poly.pdbx_strand_id
1 'polypeptide(L)'
;MTAVRRFEFEVITTGINLPDTDGYQLIEEIRQTPKNKDTAIFVVSGDTDTRITGTDLGDNEAVTAYIDKAEGHKSLVNFILNFLASHNDLPVKILYVDKSATSTAITTTILQKNGVQYQHFKEAPEALEFLKNDIKEHGSCSIDVMVTDLTLSGNMHGFELIQAVRNELKLDYLALPVLLMTIEPGEDERTDFTGIFGAGTNDFITKPLDESDLLARLHTLVNIKRQSEALNP
;
A
#
# COMPACT_ATOMS: atom_id res chain seq x y z
N MET A 1 -22.77 2.92 13.02
CA MET A 1 -23.50 3.90 12.14
C MET A 1 -22.97 5.33 12.15
N THR A 2 -22.47 5.89 13.25
CA THR A 2 -21.98 7.29 13.27
C THR A 2 -20.82 7.55 12.30
N ALA A 3 -19.88 6.62 12.18
CA ALA A 3 -18.71 6.76 11.30
C ALA A 3 -19.08 6.84 9.82
N VAL A 4 -19.92 5.92 9.30
CA VAL A 4 -20.31 5.87 7.90
C VAL A 4 -21.16 7.05 7.43
N ARG A 5 -21.84 7.73 8.35
CA ARG A 5 -22.55 8.99 8.05
C ARG A 5 -21.62 10.20 7.99
N ARG A 6 -20.49 10.13 8.68
CA ARG A 6 -19.55 11.25 8.84
C ARG A 6 -18.40 11.19 7.83
N PHE A 7 -17.88 10.00 7.59
CA PHE A 7 -16.71 9.77 6.74
C PHE A 7 -17.09 8.99 5.50
N GLU A 8 -16.34 9.17 4.43
CA GLU A 8 -16.32 8.37 3.23
C GLU A 8 -15.21 7.30 3.38
N PHE A 9 -15.49 6.08 2.93
CA PHE A 9 -14.58 4.95 3.02
C PHE A 9 -14.35 4.34 1.63
N GLU A 10 -13.14 3.90 1.36
CA GLU A 10 -12.82 3.15 0.14
C GLU A 10 -13.35 1.71 0.22
N VAL A 11 -13.27 1.12 1.41
CA VAL A 11 -13.74 -0.25 1.71
C VAL A 11 -14.33 -0.30 3.10
N ILE A 12 -15.40 -1.07 3.24
CA ILE A 12 -15.99 -1.41 4.54
C ILE A 12 -16.00 -2.93 4.68
N THR A 13 -15.51 -3.44 5.82
CA THR A 13 -15.63 -4.85 6.16
C THR A 13 -16.61 -5.04 7.31
N THR A 14 -17.47 -6.06 7.23
CA THR A 14 -18.41 -6.39 8.28
C THR A 14 -18.60 -7.89 8.43
N GLY A 15 -18.93 -8.35 9.61
CA GLY A 15 -19.47 -9.69 9.82
C GLY A 15 -20.98 -9.72 9.60
N ILE A 16 -21.57 -10.91 9.47
CA ILE A 16 -23.02 -11.09 9.42
C ILE A 16 -23.59 -11.07 10.84
N ASN A 17 -23.01 -11.84 11.73
CA ASN A 17 -23.45 -11.96 13.12
C ASN A 17 -22.71 -10.92 13.97
N LEU A 18 -23.30 -9.76 14.19
CA LEU A 18 -22.77 -8.70 15.06
C LEU A 18 -23.46 -8.76 16.42
N PRO A 19 -22.80 -8.29 17.50
CA PRO A 19 -23.35 -8.37 18.84
C PRO A 19 -24.63 -7.56 19.06
N ASP A 20 -24.82 -6.48 18.31
CA ASP A 20 -25.83 -5.46 18.49
C ASP A 20 -26.78 -5.29 17.29
N THR A 21 -26.48 -5.92 16.13
CA THR A 21 -27.33 -5.84 14.93
C THR A 21 -27.04 -7.01 13.96
N ASP A 22 -27.89 -7.20 12.97
CA ASP A 22 -27.60 -8.08 11.83
C ASP A 22 -26.73 -7.33 10.80
N GLY A 23 -25.68 -7.99 10.31
CA GLY A 23 -24.76 -7.42 9.32
C GLY A 23 -25.45 -7.01 8.02
N TYR A 24 -26.49 -7.73 7.57
CA TYR A 24 -27.26 -7.36 6.39
C TYR A 24 -28.06 -6.07 6.59
N GLN A 25 -28.67 -5.92 7.75
CA GLN A 25 -29.36 -4.67 8.12
C GLN A 25 -28.36 -3.50 8.15
N LEU A 26 -27.18 -3.71 8.71
CA LEU A 26 -26.11 -2.71 8.69
C LEU A 26 -25.71 -2.32 7.27
N ILE A 27 -25.57 -3.29 6.34
CA ILE A 27 -25.24 -3.06 4.92
C ILE A 27 -26.33 -2.20 4.27
N GLU A 28 -27.61 -2.53 4.46
CA GLU A 28 -28.70 -1.72 3.93
C GLU A 28 -28.66 -0.28 4.44
N GLU A 29 -28.40 -0.09 5.72
CA GLU A 29 -28.25 1.25 6.28
C GLU A 29 -27.05 2.00 5.69
N ILE A 30 -25.92 1.34 5.43
CA ILE A 30 -24.74 1.93 4.77
C ILE A 30 -25.13 2.40 3.35
N ARG A 31 -25.81 1.56 2.58
CA ARG A 31 -26.24 1.88 1.21
C ARG A 31 -27.20 3.08 1.14
N GLN A 32 -27.89 3.38 2.21
CA GLN A 32 -28.74 4.58 2.34
C GLN A 32 -27.94 5.84 2.68
N THR A 33 -26.66 5.73 3.01
CA THR A 33 -25.82 6.91 3.30
C THR A 33 -25.25 7.53 2.04
N PRO A 34 -25.41 8.84 1.77
CA PRO A 34 -24.93 9.45 0.51
C PRO A 34 -23.43 9.27 0.26
N LYS A 35 -22.62 9.21 1.32
CA LYS A 35 -21.16 9.09 1.22
C LYS A 35 -20.67 7.68 0.94
N ASN A 36 -21.42 6.65 1.35
CA ASN A 36 -20.99 5.26 1.27
C ASN A 36 -21.95 4.34 0.53
N LYS A 37 -22.90 4.90 -0.22
CA LYS A 37 -23.86 4.10 -1.01
C LYS A 37 -23.18 3.20 -2.04
N ASP A 38 -22.06 3.64 -2.61
CA ASP A 38 -21.29 2.94 -3.64
C ASP A 38 -19.99 2.31 -3.12
N THR A 39 -19.69 2.48 -1.82
CA THR A 39 -18.47 1.95 -1.19
C THR A 39 -18.43 0.43 -1.26
N ALA A 40 -17.28 -0.15 -1.58
CA ALA A 40 -17.10 -1.60 -1.56
C ALA A 40 -17.31 -2.17 -0.16
N ILE A 41 -18.20 -3.19 -0.04
CA ILE A 41 -18.48 -3.86 1.23
C ILE A 41 -18.09 -5.33 1.11
N PHE A 42 -17.19 -5.77 2.00
CA PHE A 42 -16.78 -7.16 2.13
C PHE A 42 -17.37 -7.76 3.40
N VAL A 43 -18.09 -8.86 3.23
CA VAL A 43 -18.64 -9.62 4.34
C VAL A 43 -17.66 -10.71 4.74
N VAL A 44 -17.22 -10.68 6.00
CA VAL A 44 -16.28 -11.64 6.56
C VAL A 44 -17.04 -12.58 7.50
N SER A 45 -17.26 -13.83 7.06
CA SER A 45 -18.09 -14.80 7.77
C SER A 45 -17.34 -16.11 8.04
N GLY A 46 -17.78 -16.88 9.01
CA GLY A 46 -17.28 -18.25 9.27
C GLY A 46 -18.19 -19.31 8.70
N ASP A 47 -17.69 -20.53 8.62
CA ASP A 47 -18.33 -21.73 8.02
C ASP A 47 -19.76 -22.05 8.48
N THR A 48 -20.25 -21.46 9.55
CA THR A 48 -21.57 -21.78 10.13
C THR A 48 -22.71 -20.92 9.59
N ASP A 49 -22.44 -19.98 8.70
CA ASP A 49 -23.48 -19.11 8.19
C ASP A 49 -24.14 -19.69 6.94
N THR A 50 -25.21 -20.49 7.16
CA THR A 50 -25.99 -21.14 6.08
C THR A 50 -26.62 -20.18 5.09
N ARG A 51 -26.64 -18.87 5.39
CA ARG A 51 -27.11 -17.81 4.49
C ARG A 51 -26.15 -17.57 3.34
N ILE A 52 -24.88 -18.01 3.45
CA ILE A 52 -23.85 -17.87 2.43
C ILE A 52 -23.90 -19.00 1.39
N THR A 53 -24.43 -20.17 1.75
CA THR A 53 -24.45 -21.37 0.92
C THR A 53 -25.73 -21.55 0.10
N GLY A 54 -26.70 -20.65 0.24
CA GLY A 54 -27.96 -20.65 -0.51
C GLY A 54 -27.82 -19.95 -1.85
N THR A 55 -28.61 -20.40 -2.82
CA THR A 55 -28.77 -19.81 -4.16
C THR A 55 -29.26 -18.35 -4.18
N ASP A 56 -29.57 -17.78 -3.03
CA ASP A 56 -30.01 -16.39 -2.87
C ASP A 56 -28.85 -15.37 -2.88
N LEU A 57 -27.60 -15.81 -3.02
CA LEU A 57 -26.41 -14.95 -3.05
C LEU A 57 -26.15 -14.28 -4.42
N GLY A 58 -26.86 -14.69 -5.46
CA GLY A 58 -26.61 -14.26 -6.84
C GLY A 58 -26.98 -12.81 -7.16
N ASP A 59 -27.85 -12.16 -6.37
CA ASP A 59 -28.46 -10.88 -6.74
C ASP A 59 -28.32 -9.77 -5.67
N ASN A 60 -27.48 -9.94 -4.65
CA ASN A 60 -27.33 -8.88 -3.67
C ASN A 60 -26.25 -7.87 -4.10
N GLU A 61 -26.61 -6.96 -5.00
CA GLU A 61 -25.78 -5.83 -5.46
C GLU A 61 -25.22 -4.98 -4.29
N ALA A 62 -25.73 -5.19 -3.06
CA ALA A 62 -25.30 -4.46 -1.89
C ALA A 62 -23.94 -4.92 -1.32
N VAL A 63 -23.46 -6.13 -1.66
CA VAL A 63 -22.20 -6.73 -1.17
C VAL A 63 -21.23 -6.93 -2.33
N THR A 64 -20.01 -6.46 -2.17
CA THR A 64 -18.95 -6.59 -3.20
C THR A 64 -18.36 -8.00 -3.22
N ALA A 65 -18.10 -8.59 -2.06
CA ALA A 65 -17.63 -9.97 -1.95
C ALA A 65 -17.82 -10.54 -0.53
N TYR A 66 -17.79 -11.88 -0.46
CA TYR A 66 -17.77 -12.64 0.77
C TYR A 66 -16.40 -13.27 0.96
N ILE A 67 -15.87 -13.21 2.19
CA ILE A 67 -14.56 -13.74 2.55
C ILE A 67 -14.72 -14.68 3.74
N ASP A 68 -14.20 -15.91 3.62
CA ASP A 68 -14.23 -16.88 4.68
C ASP A 68 -13.21 -16.53 5.77
N LYS A 69 -13.66 -16.48 7.04
CA LYS A 69 -12.77 -16.33 8.21
C LYS A 69 -11.73 -17.44 8.33
N ALA A 70 -12.02 -18.64 7.84
CA ALA A 70 -11.11 -19.77 7.86
C ALA A 70 -9.85 -19.55 7.01
N GLU A 71 -9.93 -18.69 5.98
CA GLU A 71 -8.76 -18.31 5.17
C GLU A 71 -7.74 -17.45 5.92
N GLY A 72 -8.11 -16.89 7.06
CA GLY A 72 -7.25 -16.11 7.95
C GLY A 72 -7.08 -14.63 7.55
N HIS A 73 -6.49 -13.86 8.45
CA HIS A 73 -6.34 -12.41 8.29
C HIS A 73 -5.49 -12.01 7.07
N LYS A 74 -4.47 -12.80 6.72
CA LYS A 74 -3.61 -12.52 5.56
C LYS A 74 -4.39 -12.57 4.24
N SER A 75 -5.28 -13.56 4.07
CA SER A 75 -6.12 -13.68 2.88
C SER A 75 -7.07 -12.49 2.75
N LEU A 76 -7.72 -12.08 3.85
CA LEU A 76 -8.58 -10.90 3.88
C LEU A 76 -7.83 -9.63 3.46
N VAL A 77 -6.66 -9.39 4.05
CA VAL A 77 -5.84 -8.21 3.74
C VAL A 77 -5.44 -8.23 2.27
N ASN A 78 -4.96 -9.37 1.76
CA ASN A 78 -4.57 -9.50 0.35
C ASN A 78 -5.74 -9.27 -0.61
N PHE A 79 -6.93 -9.79 -0.27
CA PHE A 79 -8.12 -9.59 -1.07
C PHE A 79 -8.49 -8.09 -1.15
N ILE A 80 -8.52 -7.40 -0.02
CA ILE A 80 -8.81 -5.95 0.05
C ILE A 80 -7.79 -5.16 -0.76
N LEU A 81 -6.50 -5.47 -0.61
CA LEU A 81 -5.42 -4.77 -1.31
C LEU A 81 -5.49 -4.98 -2.83
N ASN A 82 -5.75 -6.21 -3.28
CA ASN A 82 -5.94 -6.50 -4.70
C ASN A 82 -7.16 -5.78 -5.26
N PHE A 83 -8.25 -5.72 -4.50
CA PHE A 83 -9.44 -4.98 -4.89
C PHE A 83 -9.14 -3.48 -5.04
N LEU A 84 -8.51 -2.87 -4.05
CA LEU A 84 -8.14 -1.45 -4.09
C LEU A 84 -7.15 -1.15 -5.22
N ALA A 85 -6.19 -2.03 -5.48
CA ALA A 85 -5.25 -1.89 -6.59
C ALA A 85 -5.95 -1.95 -7.95
N SER A 86 -6.97 -2.81 -8.11
CA SER A 86 -7.71 -2.96 -9.37
C SER A 86 -8.73 -1.82 -9.65
N HIS A 87 -9.06 -1.03 -8.63
CA HIS A 87 -10.02 0.08 -8.73
C HIS A 87 -9.34 1.47 -8.70
N ASN A 88 -8.01 1.51 -8.58
CA ASN A 88 -7.25 2.74 -8.75
C ASN A 88 -6.99 2.96 -10.26
N ASP A 89 -7.73 3.85 -10.89
CA ASP A 89 -7.66 4.16 -12.34
C ASP A 89 -6.32 4.78 -12.80
N LEU A 90 -5.42 5.14 -11.89
CA LEU A 90 -4.12 5.72 -12.23
C LEU A 90 -2.99 4.73 -11.99
N PRO A 91 -2.12 4.50 -12.99
CA PRO A 91 -0.99 3.61 -12.83
C PRO A 91 -0.08 4.12 -11.70
N VAL A 92 0.25 3.22 -10.76
CA VAL A 92 1.22 3.49 -9.69
C VAL A 92 2.62 3.51 -10.28
N LYS A 93 3.41 4.55 -9.98
CA LYS A 93 4.79 4.73 -10.43
C LYS A 93 5.76 4.60 -9.26
N ILE A 94 6.62 3.60 -9.31
CA ILE A 94 7.63 3.33 -8.28
C ILE A 94 9.03 3.67 -8.78
N LEU A 95 9.79 4.38 -7.96
CA LEU A 95 11.24 4.44 -8.09
C LEU A 95 11.86 3.34 -7.25
N TYR A 96 12.49 2.36 -7.89
CA TYR A 96 13.09 1.22 -7.21
C TYR A 96 14.62 1.25 -7.29
N VAL A 97 15.30 1.19 -6.14
CA VAL A 97 16.76 1.28 -6.07
C VAL A 97 17.32 0.08 -5.29
N ASP A 98 18.01 -0.81 -5.99
CA ASP A 98 18.64 -2.00 -5.42
C ASP A 98 19.74 -2.54 -6.35
N LYS A 99 20.91 -2.86 -5.80
CA LYS A 99 22.05 -3.43 -6.54
C LYS A 99 21.98 -4.95 -6.76
N SER A 100 21.20 -5.64 -5.94
CA SER A 100 21.10 -7.10 -5.92
C SER A 100 20.28 -7.61 -7.10
N ALA A 101 20.91 -8.37 -8.01
CA ALA A 101 20.22 -8.95 -9.16
C ALA A 101 19.07 -9.89 -8.73
N THR A 102 19.27 -10.67 -7.64
CA THR A 102 18.25 -11.59 -7.13
C THR A 102 17.07 -10.83 -6.54
N SER A 103 17.32 -9.84 -5.69
CA SER A 103 16.28 -8.99 -5.11
C SER A 103 15.54 -8.24 -6.20
N THR A 104 16.25 -7.68 -7.17
CA THR A 104 15.65 -6.97 -8.32
C THR A 104 14.73 -7.89 -9.11
N ALA A 105 15.15 -9.10 -9.45
CA ALA A 105 14.32 -10.04 -10.19
C ALA A 105 13.01 -10.39 -9.46
N ILE A 106 13.08 -10.63 -8.15
CA ILE A 106 11.90 -10.92 -7.31
C ILE A 106 10.97 -9.70 -7.28
N THR A 107 11.49 -8.54 -6.88
CA THR A 107 10.71 -7.31 -6.71
C THR A 107 10.05 -6.88 -8.02
N THR A 108 10.80 -6.85 -9.12
CA THR A 108 10.25 -6.44 -10.42
C THR A 108 9.21 -7.41 -10.95
N THR A 109 9.36 -8.72 -10.69
CA THR A 109 8.33 -9.72 -11.03
C THR A 109 7.03 -9.46 -10.27
N ILE A 110 7.11 -9.15 -8.98
CA ILE A 110 5.93 -8.79 -8.16
C ILE A 110 5.26 -7.52 -8.72
N LEU A 111 6.04 -6.46 -8.97
CA LEU A 111 5.52 -5.19 -9.49
C LEU A 111 4.84 -5.37 -10.85
N GLN A 112 5.49 -6.07 -11.79
CA GLN A 112 4.94 -6.33 -13.13
C GLN A 112 3.65 -7.15 -13.10
N LYS A 113 3.62 -8.22 -12.32
CA LYS A 113 2.45 -9.09 -12.14
C LYS A 113 1.23 -8.29 -11.66
N ASN A 114 1.45 -7.24 -10.86
CA ASN A 114 0.41 -6.41 -10.28
C ASN A 114 0.20 -5.07 -11.01
N GLY A 115 0.69 -4.92 -12.25
CA GLY A 115 0.45 -3.75 -13.09
C GLY A 115 1.12 -2.46 -12.62
N VAL A 116 2.08 -2.56 -11.69
CA VAL A 116 2.80 -1.41 -11.13
C VAL A 116 3.91 -0.98 -12.07
N GLN A 117 3.92 0.29 -12.47
CA GLN A 117 5.00 0.88 -13.26
C GLN A 117 6.20 1.18 -12.35
N TYR A 118 7.41 0.92 -12.83
CA TYR A 118 8.61 1.22 -12.06
C TYR A 118 9.77 1.67 -12.93
N GLN A 119 10.65 2.50 -12.34
CA GLN A 119 11.99 2.78 -12.82
C GLN A 119 12.99 2.17 -11.84
N HIS A 120 13.94 1.38 -12.35
CA HIS A 120 14.94 0.70 -11.53
C HIS A 120 16.34 1.27 -11.75
N PHE A 121 17.01 1.55 -10.63
CA PHE A 121 18.41 1.95 -10.60
C PHE A 121 19.20 1.07 -9.64
N LYS A 122 20.48 0.82 -9.97
CA LYS A 122 21.39 0.06 -9.11
C LYS A 122 22.11 0.94 -8.11
N GLU A 123 22.26 2.22 -8.43
CA GLU A 123 23.05 3.19 -7.68
C GLU A 123 22.21 4.40 -7.28
N ALA A 124 22.44 4.89 -6.07
CA ALA A 124 21.73 6.02 -5.51
C ALA A 124 21.92 7.34 -6.27
N PRO A 125 23.12 7.69 -6.78
CA PRO A 125 23.32 8.92 -7.55
C PRO A 125 22.49 8.98 -8.84
N GLU A 126 22.32 7.84 -9.54
CA GLU A 126 21.50 7.76 -10.75
C GLU A 126 20.03 7.98 -10.43
N ALA A 127 19.53 7.36 -9.36
CA ALA A 127 18.16 7.55 -8.87
C ALA A 127 17.88 9.00 -8.44
N LEU A 128 18.84 9.64 -7.77
CA LEU A 128 18.73 11.04 -7.37
C LEU A 128 18.69 11.99 -8.57
N GLU A 129 19.53 11.74 -9.58
CA GLU A 129 19.53 12.53 -10.81
C GLU A 129 18.23 12.35 -11.60
N PHE A 130 17.71 11.12 -11.65
CA PHE A 130 16.38 10.86 -12.24
C PHE A 130 15.30 11.69 -11.56
N LEU A 131 15.23 11.72 -10.21
CA LEU A 131 14.26 12.52 -9.48
C LEU A 131 14.40 14.03 -9.76
N LYS A 132 15.64 14.56 -9.85
CA LYS A 132 15.89 15.95 -10.22
C LYS A 132 15.32 16.29 -11.60
N ASN A 133 15.51 15.41 -12.56
CA ASN A 133 15.02 15.59 -13.91
C ASN A 133 13.49 15.45 -13.98
N ASP A 134 12.90 14.49 -13.27
CA ASP A 134 11.45 14.31 -13.15
C ASP A 134 10.77 15.58 -12.60
N ILE A 135 11.28 16.13 -11.51
CA ILE A 135 10.76 17.37 -10.92
C ILE A 135 10.91 18.55 -11.87
N LYS A 136 12.04 18.64 -12.58
CA LYS A 136 12.29 19.72 -13.55
C LYS A 136 11.33 19.68 -14.74
N GLU A 137 11.00 18.46 -15.20
CA GLU A 137 10.13 18.24 -16.35
C GLU A 137 8.65 18.46 -16.00
N HIS A 138 8.20 17.98 -14.83
CA HIS A 138 6.79 17.98 -14.46
C HIS A 138 6.40 19.09 -13.48
N GLY A 139 7.36 19.81 -12.90
CA GLY A 139 7.12 20.83 -11.87
C GLY A 139 6.88 20.25 -10.47
N SER A 140 6.68 18.94 -10.35
CA SER A 140 6.51 18.18 -9.11
C SER A 140 7.02 16.74 -9.30
N CYS A 141 7.16 15.99 -8.21
CA CYS A 141 7.60 14.60 -8.29
C CYS A 141 6.47 13.70 -8.81
N SER A 142 6.65 13.08 -9.99
CA SER A 142 5.66 12.19 -10.59
C SER A 142 5.69 10.76 -10.03
N ILE A 143 6.65 10.43 -9.17
CA ILE A 143 6.82 9.13 -8.53
C ILE A 143 5.93 9.03 -7.30
N ASP A 144 5.13 7.96 -7.20
CA ASP A 144 4.24 7.74 -6.07
C ASP A 144 4.98 7.28 -4.81
N VAL A 145 5.94 6.36 -4.95
CA VAL A 145 6.72 5.81 -3.82
C VAL A 145 8.15 5.52 -4.27
N MET A 146 9.13 5.85 -3.44
CA MET A 146 10.49 5.36 -3.59
C MET A 146 10.69 4.11 -2.73
N VAL A 147 11.16 3.02 -3.35
CA VAL A 147 11.57 1.78 -2.68
C VAL A 147 13.07 1.65 -2.81
N THR A 148 13.81 1.65 -1.71
CA THR A 148 15.27 1.59 -1.75
C THR A 148 15.84 0.53 -0.82
N ASP A 149 16.88 -0.18 -1.27
CA ASP A 149 17.69 -1.00 -0.37
C ASP A 149 18.51 -0.11 0.55
N LEU A 150 18.69 -0.54 1.79
CA LEU A 150 19.58 0.14 2.74
C LEU A 150 21.02 0.13 2.25
N THR A 151 21.48 -0.99 1.68
CA THR A 151 22.87 -1.22 1.28
C THR A 151 23.05 -1.16 -0.24
N LEU A 152 23.31 0.01 -0.79
CA LEU A 152 23.58 0.23 -2.21
C LEU A 152 25.09 0.16 -2.53
N SER A 153 25.42 0.23 -3.81
CA SER A 153 26.82 0.32 -4.28
C SER A 153 27.35 1.75 -4.21
N GLY A 154 28.67 1.89 -4.18
CA GLY A 154 29.34 3.19 -4.22
C GLY A 154 29.37 3.90 -2.85
N ASN A 155 29.48 5.23 -2.90
CA ASN A 155 29.66 6.07 -1.70
C ASN A 155 28.34 6.63 -1.15
N MET A 156 27.21 6.31 -1.76
CA MET A 156 25.86 6.74 -1.34
C MET A 156 25.00 5.48 -1.17
N HIS A 157 24.62 5.19 0.06
CA HIS A 157 23.71 4.09 0.39
C HIS A 157 22.25 4.58 0.45
N GLY A 158 21.32 3.71 0.80
CA GLY A 158 19.90 4.05 0.86
C GLY A 158 19.59 5.16 1.86
N PHE A 159 20.30 5.18 2.98
CA PHE A 159 20.17 6.23 3.99
C PHE A 159 20.54 7.62 3.46
N GLU A 160 21.71 7.75 2.82
CA GLU A 160 22.15 9.00 2.21
C GLU A 160 21.24 9.43 1.06
N LEU A 161 20.73 8.49 0.28
CA LEU A 161 19.74 8.78 -0.75
C LEU A 161 18.46 9.38 -0.17
N ILE A 162 17.93 8.79 0.90
CA ILE A 162 16.74 9.30 1.59
C ILE A 162 17.01 10.70 2.13
N GLN A 163 18.15 10.93 2.76
CA GLN A 163 18.53 12.26 3.26
C GLN A 163 18.65 13.28 2.12
N ALA A 164 19.23 12.92 0.98
CA ALA A 164 19.31 13.80 -0.19
C ALA A 164 17.91 14.15 -0.72
N VAL A 165 16.99 13.17 -0.81
CA VAL A 165 15.59 13.40 -1.19
C VAL A 165 14.90 14.40 -0.25
N ARG A 166 15.10 14.26 1.07
CA ARG A 166 14.48 15.15 2.07
C ARG A 166 15.16 16.53 2.12
N ASN A 167 16.50 16.58 2.09
CA ASN A 167 17.26 17.79 2.37
C ASN A 167 17.60 18.61 1.11
N GLU A 168 17.91 17.94 -0.03
CA GLU A 168 18.26 18.62 -1.27
C GLU A 168 17.03 18.87 -2.14
N LEU A 169 16.20 17.82 -2.39
CA LEU A 169 15.02 17.93 -3.24
C LEU A 169 13.81 18.52 -2.51
N LYS A 170 13.85 18.62 -1.18
CA LYS A 170 12.76 19.12 -0.33
C LYS A 170 11.45 18.34 -0.47
N LEU A 171 11.54 17.07 -0.87
CA LEU A 171 10.41 16.17 -0.90
C LEU A 171 10.21 15.58 0.50
N ASP A 172 9.13 15.96 1.15
CA ASP A 172 8.78 15.48 2.48
C ASP A 172 8.15 14.06 2.44
N TYR A 173 7.68 13.58 3.58
CA TYR A 173 7.06 12.26 3.76
C TYR A 173 5.76 12.07 2.94
N LEU A 174 5.12 13.15 2.55
CA LEU A 174 3.87 13.15 1.79
C LEU A 174 4.13 13.32 0.30
N ALA A 175 5.09 14.17 -0.08
CA ALA A 175 5.44 14.44 -1.48
C ALA A 175 6.13 13.25 -2.16
N LEU A 176 6.99 12.52 -1.43
CA LEU A 176 7.58 11.25 -1.88
C LEU A 176 7.71 10.29 -0.69
N PRO A 177 6.71 9.45 -0.42
CA PRO A 177 6.82 8.37 0.56
C PRO A 177 7.95 7.41 0.22
N VAL A 178 8.65 6.92 1.24
CA VAL A 178 9.80 6.03 1.09
C VAL A 178 9.59 4.72 1.86
N LEU A 179 9.71 3.60 1.16
CA LEU A 179 9.79 2.26 1.70
C LEU A 179 11.24 1.78 1.68
N LEU A 180 11.83 1.55 2.84
CA LEU A 180 13.19 1.05 2.97
C LEU A 180 13.19 -0.48 3.00
N MET A 181 13.99 -1.12 2.15
CA MET A 181 14.25 -2.55 2.22
C MET A 181 15.52 -2.82 3.02
N THR A 182 15.45 -3.76 3.95
CA THR A 182 16.58 -4.18 4.78
C THR A 182 16.65 -5.69 4.91
N ILE A 183 17.79 -6.21 5.34
CA ILE A 183 17.91 -7.61 5.77
C ILE A 183 17.58 -7.65 7.26
N GLU A 184 16.94 -8.72 7.75
CA GLU A 184 16.78 -8.90 9.21
C GLU A 184 18.14 -8.78 9.89
N PRO A 185 18.26 -7.93 10.93
CA PRO A 185 19.50 -7.86 11.68
C PRO A 185 19.77 -9.23 12.32
N GLY A 186 20.95 -9.77 12.10
CA GLY A 186 21.45 -10.89 12.90
C GLY A 186 21.45 -10.52 14.37
N GLU A 187 21.48 -11.52 15.28
CA GLU A 187 21.42 -11.31 16.74
C GLU A 187 22.52 -10.35 17.25
N ASP A 188 23.60 -10.16 16.50
CA ASP A 188 24.74 -9.30 16.84
C ASP A 188 24.69 -7.89 16.23
N GLU A 189 23.83 -7.62 15.25
CA GLU A 189 23.70 -6.31 14.61
C GLU A 189 22.34 -5.68 14.97
N ARG A 190 22.35 -4.83 15.99
CA ARG A 190 21.21 -3.94 16.27
C ARG A 190 21.11 -2.92 15.13
N THR A 191 20.34 -3.23 14.10
CA THR A 191 19.92 -2.21 13.16
C THR A 191 19.20 -1.12 13.96
N ASP A 192 19.79 0.06 14.03
CA ASP A 192 19.18 1.19 14.76
C ASP A 192 17.96 1.69 14.00
N PHE A 193 16.82 1.04 14.25
CA PHE A 193 15.54 1.44 13.66
C PHE A 193 15.19 2.90 13.99
N THR A 194 15.67 3.43 15.12
CA THR A 194 15.47 4.85 15.48
C THR A 194 16.19 5.76 14.48
N GLY A 195 17.39 5.38 14.03
CA GLY A 195 18.12 6.07 12.97
C GLY A 195 17.42 5.96 11.61
N ILE A 196 16.87 4.79 11.28
CA ILE A 196 16.16 4.55 10.02
C ILE A 196 14.92 5.47 9.88
N PHE A 197 14.08 5.55 10.90
CA PHE A 197 12.95 6.48 10.90
C PHE A 197 13.38 7.93 11.00
N GLY A 198 14.44 8.23 11.74
CA GLY A 198 15.04 9.57 11.80
C GLY A 198 15.63 10.06 10.47
N ALA A 199 15.95 9.14 9.54
CA ALA A 199 16.45 9.46 8.21
C ALA A 199 15.40 10.02 7.25
N GLY A 200 14.12 9.87 7.55
CA GLY A 200 13.05 10.32 6.67
C GLY A 200 12.33 9.20 5.90
N THR A 201 12.39 7.97 6.41
CA THR A 201 11.65 6.79 5.91
C THR A 201 10.22 6.81 6.41
N ASN A 202 9.25 6.43 5.55
CA ASN A 202 7.84 6.27 5.96
C ASN A 202 7.60 4.89 6.55
N ASP A 203 8.21 3.85 5.96
CA ASP A 203 8.06 2.47 6.39
C ASP A 203 9.27 1.63 5.96
N PHE A 204 9.38 0.40 6.45
CA PHE A 204 10.42 -0.54 6.05
C PHE A 204 9.85 -1.95 5.83
N ILE A 205 10.57 -2.75 5.03
CA ILE A 205 10.25 -4.16 4.79
C ILE A 205 11.55 -4.99 4.85
N THR A 206 11.46 -6.17 5.43
CA THR A 206 12.61 -7.08 5.54
C THR A 206 12.67 -8.05 4.37
N LYS A 207 13.88 -8.38 3.93
CA LYS A 207 14.16 -9.44 2.95
C LYS A 207 14.29 -10.80 3.67
N PRO A 208 13.76 -11.91 3.09
CA PRO A 208 13.17 -12.04 1.77
C PRO A 208 11.77 -11.42 1.70
N LEU A 209 11.44 -10.79 0.55
CA LEU A 209 10.17 -10.09 0.37
C LEU A 209 9.00 -11.08 0.26
N ASP A 210 7.96 -10.86 1.05
CA ASP A 210 6.64 -11.45 0.85
C ASP A 210 5.84 -10.54 -0.11
N GLU A 211 5.22 -11.13 -1.15
CA GLU A 211 4.46 -10.37 -2.17
C GLU A 211 3.33 -9.55 -1.53
N SER A 212 2.59 -10.16 -0.61
CA SER A 212 1.44 -9.51 0.03
C SER A 212 1.86 -8.38 0.96
N ASP A 213 2.94 -8.55 1.72
CA ASP A 213 3.46 -7.49 2.61
C ASP A 213 3.98 -6.30 1.80
N LEU A 214 4.73 -6.56 0.70
CA LEU A 214 5.20 -5.51 -0.19
C LEU A 214 4.04 -4.70 -0.78
N LEU A 215 3.04 -5.37 -1.36
CA LEU A 215 1.89 -4.70 -1.97
C LEU A 215 1.06 -3.91 -0.95
N ALA A 216 0.86 -4.45 0.25
CA ALA A 216 0.15 -3.77 1.34
C ALA A 216 0.80 -2.44 1.72
N ARG A 217 2.13 -2.45 1.89
CA ARG A 217 2.90 -1.26 2.23
C ARG A 217 2.90 -0.24 1.10
N LEU A 218 3.13 -0.69 -0.15
CA LEU A 218 3.08 0.18 -1.32
C LEU A 218 1.72 0.87 -1.45
N HIS A 219 0.62 0.11 -1.31
CA HIS A 219 -0.73 0.67 -1.36
C HIS A 219 -0.94 1.75 -0.28
N THR A 220 -0.54 1.48 0.96
CA THR A 220 -0.64 2.46 2.05
C THR A 220 0.13 3.74 1.72
N LEU A 221 1.36 3.61 1.22
CA LEU A 221 2.21 4.76 0.90
C LEU A 221 1.70 5.57 -0.29
N VAL A 222 1.20 4.91 -1.33
CA VAL A 222 0.56 5.57 -2.48
C VAL A 222 -0.65 6.38 -2.03
N ASN A 223 -1.49 5.82 -1.16
CA ASN A 223 -2.67 6.52 -0.65
C ASN A 223 -2.30 7.75 0.20
N ILE A 224 -1.23 7.66 1.01
CA ILE A 224 -0.71 8.81 1.76
C ILE A 224 -0.38 9.97 0.82
N LYS A 225 0.34 9.72 -0.27
CA LYS A 225 0.68 10.75 -1.26
C LYS A 225 -0.57 11.32 -1.94
N ARG A 226 -1.42 10.46 -2.49
CA ARG A 226 -2.62 10.89 -3.24
C ARG A 226 -3.60 11.68 -2.40
N GLN A 227 -3.80 11.29 -1.13
CA GLN A 227 -4.61 12.06 -0.20
C GLN A 227 -4.01 13.44 0.09
N SER A 228 -2.69 13.52 0.22
CA SER A 228 -1.99 14.82 0.40
C SER A 228 -2.15 15.73 -0.81
N GLU A 229 -1.99 15.19 -2.03
CA GLU A 229 -2.18 15.93 -3.28
C GLU A 229 -3.63 16.43 -3.45
N ALA A 230 -4.60 15.62 -3.07
CA ALA A 230 -6.02 16.00 -3.12
C ALA A 230 -6.38 17.14 -2.13
N LEU A 231 -5.65 17.27 -1.03
CA LEU A 231 -5.86 18.33 -0.03
C LEU A 231 -5.12 19.64 -0.34
N ASN A 232 -4.10 19.58 -1.22
CA ASN A 232 -3.26 20.72 -1.61
C ASN A 232 -3.17 20.81 -3.15
N PRO A 233 -4.29 21.07 -3.85
CA PRO A 233 -4.37 21.11 -5.31
C PRO A 233 -3.58 22.27 -5.92
#